data_16c52800791bcbbc97f3971cd641d2b6
#
_entry.id   16c52800791bcbbc97f3971cd641d2b6
#
_cell.length_a   1.000
_cell.length_b   1.000
_cell.length_c   1.000
_cell.angle_alpha   90.00
_cell.angle_beta   90.00
_cell.angle_gamma   90.00
#
_symmetry.space_group_name_H-M   'P 1'
#
loop_
_entity.id
_entity.type
_entity.pdbx_description
1 polymer ?
#
loop_
_entity_poly.entity_id
_entity_poly.type
_entity_poly.pdbx_seq_one_letter_code
_entity_poly.pdbx_strand_id
1 'polypeptide(L)'
;MTVWDSIVGQKPVVDLLRATVRSGRSGADLTGSDVPDSPAIAQSWLICGPPGSGRSQVARAFAAALECPRGGCGTCPVCRQIMKDEHPDVTVLATNKITISIDQVRSLIADSEQMPVTAPWRIIIIEDVDRMLERTTNVLLKEIEEPAPKTIWLLCAPSSQDVLPTILSRTRIVNLAVPQTRDIASFLVSSLEVDQATAARCARLAQGHIGIARLYARDDQALADRDEIVVGVLNLHRTSDAVVLAASMVDNANRQAKAEVDQAVMREQAEFRALNGLAEGEKISPALRSAYHAIGKKDDVRRRTTRLSRDILDRFLTTITSIYRDLTLIHNGAEEVSGLINLENRAAITDLSAAISRQQAIANLASIDTARRRLMHNGSPQLVLEALLSSLIVY
;
A
#
# COMPACT_ATOMS: atom_id res chain seq x y z
N MET A 1 12.61 15.80 12.06
CA MET A 1 12.39 14.87 10.94
C MET A 1 11.69 15.61 9.82
N THR A 2 12.16 15.50 8.57
CA THR A 2 11.50 16.04 7.38
C THR A 2 10.46 15.04 6.85
N VAL A 3 9.54 15.46 5.98
CA VAL A 3 8.59 14.54 5.33
C VAL A 3 9.31 13.44 4.52
N TRP A 4 10.51 13.71 4.07
CA TRP A 4 11.34 12.80 3.29
C TRP A 4 11.94 11.65 4.10
N ASP A 5 12.09 11.83 5.41
CA ASP A 5 12.69 10.81 6.30
C ASP A 5 11.76 9.61 6.50
N SER A 6 10.48 9.75 6.13
CA SER A 6 9.51 8.67 6.12
C SER A 6 9.58 7.77 4.86
N ILE A 7 10.38 8.18 3.85
CA ILE A 7 10.52 7.46 2.59
C ILE A 7 11.72 6.52 2.67
N VAL A 8 11.46 5.23 2.63
CA VAL A 8 12.45 4.17 2.85
C VAL A 8 13.03 3.70 1.50
N GLY A 9 14.36 3.68 1.40
CA GLY A 9 15.08 3.05 0.27
C GLY A 9 14.95 3.76 -1.09
N GLN A 10 14.41 5.00 -1.14
CA GLN A 10 14.12 5.71 -2.40
C GLN A 10 14.98 6.97 -2.59
N LYS A 11 16.23 6.94 -2.17
CA LYS A 11 17.11 8.13 -2.20
C LYS A 11 17.14 8.84 -3.56
N PRO A 12 17.31 8.17 -4.73
CA PRO A 12 17.32 8.83 -6.03
C PRO A 12 16.01 9.57 -6.33
N VAL A 13 14.87 8.97 -5.96
CA VAL A 13 13.54 9.57 -6.15
C VAL A 13 13.38 10.80 -5.25
N VAL A 14 13.77 10.68 -3.98
CA VAL A 14 13.73 11.79 -3.02
C VAL A 14 14.58 12.96 -3.52
N ASP A 15 15.79 12.71 -4.03
CA ASP A 15 16.68 13.73 -4.55
C ASP A 15 16.07 14.43 -5.78
N LEU A 16 15.46 13.66 -6.71
CA LEU A 16 14.73 14.19 -7.87
C LEU A 16 13.56 15.10 -7.43
N LEU A 17 12.71 14.63 -6.52
CA LEU A 17 11.54 15.38 -6.08
C LEU A 17 11.93 16.63 -5.29
N ARG A 18 12.97 16.56 -4.45
CA ARG A 18 13.54 17.73 -3.78
C ARG A 18 14.09 18.78 -4.76
N ALA A 19 14.79 18.34 -5.79
CA ALA A 19 15.27 19.24 -6.84
C ALA A 19 14.10 19.94 -7.56
N THR A 20 13.05 19.18 -7.89
CA THR A 20 11.83 19.72 -8.51
C THR A 20 11.15 20.78 -7.62
N VAL A 21 11.02 20.52 -6.33
CA VAL A 21 10.44 21.49 -5.37
C VAL A 21 11.29 22.78 -5.30
N ARG A 22 12.62 22.66 -5.31
CA ARG A 22 13.52 23.83 -5.30
C ARG A 22 13.40 24.65 -6.58
N SER A 23 13.41 24.02 -7.75
CA SER A 23 13.30 24.72 -9.04
C SER A 23 11.98 25.48 -9.17
N GLY A 24 10.87 24.87 -8.77
CA GLY A 24 9.56 25.53 -8.81
C GLY A 24 9.41 26.71 -7.86
N ARG A 25 10.26 26.81 -6.84
CA ARG A 25 10.29 27.94 -5.91
C ARG A 25 11.18 29.10 -6.37
N SER A 26 12.29 28.79 -7.03
CA SER A 26 13.19 29.81 -7.57
C SER A 26 12.53 30.64 -8.67
N GLY A 27 11.52 30.07 -9.37
CA GLY A 27 10.72 30.82 -10.36
C GLY A 27 9.54 31.62 -9.75
N ALA A 28 9.25 31.45 -8.45
CA ALA A 28 8.19 32.16 -7.75
C ALA A 28 8.71 33.33 -6.89
N ASP A 29 9.96 33.73 -7.06
CA ASP A 29 10.52 34.81 -6.26
C ASP A 29 9.82 36.14 -6.58
N LEU A 30 9.34 36.74 -5.54
CA LEU A 30 8.46 37.87 -5.28
C LEU A 30 8.91 39.23 -5.85
N THR A 31 9.78 39.28 -6.79
CA THR A 31 10.29 40.51 -7.43
C THR A 31 9.98 40.51 -8.91
N GLY A 32 8.74 40.57 -9.32
CA GLY A 32 8.22 41.10 -10.59
C GLY A 32 9.09 41.03 -11.87
N SER A 33 10.15 40.25 -11.90
CA SER A 33 10.98 40.01 -13.08
C SER A 33 10.67 38.61 -13.61
N ASP A 34 9.92 38.54 -14.69
CA ASP A 34 9.77 37.36 -15.54
C ASP A 34 11.18 36.84 -15.92
N VAL A 35 11.64 35.81 -15.23
CA VAL A 35 12.80 35.02 -15.67
C VAL A 35 12.23 33.88 -16.54
N PRO A 36 12.46 33.90 -17.87
CA PRO A 36 11.80 33.00 -18.82
C PRO A 36 12.24 31.55 -18.76
N ASP A 37 13.18 31.15 -17.90
CA ASP A 37 13.88 29.86 -17.94
C ASP A 37 13.80 29.01 -16.65
N SER A 38 12.88 29.28 -15.73
CA SER A 38 12.64 28.33 -14.65
C SER A 38 11.79 27.15 -15.18
N PRO A 39 12.29 25.91 -15.16
CA PRO A 39 11.50 24.79 -15.61
C PRO A 39 10.21 24.70 -14.76
N ALA A 40 9.07 24.93 -15.41
CA ALA A 40 7.76 24.82 -14.78
C ALA A 40 7.61 23.44 -14.13
N ILE A 41 7.06 23.39 -12.93
CA ILE A 41 6.74 22.10 -12.27
C ILE A 41 5.76 21.36 -13.16
N ALA A 42 6.08 20.13 -13.54
CA ALA A 42 5.10 19.28 -14.23
C ALA A 42 3.84 19.15 -13.37
N GLN A 43 2.68 19.38 -13.96
CA GLN A 43 1.40 19.36 -13.23
C GLN A 43 0.81 17.96 -13.10
N SER A 44 1.32 16.98 -13.86
CA SER A 44 0.82 15.59 -13.80
C SER A 44 1.97 14.60 -13.62
N TRP A 45 1.90 13.82 -12.55
CA TRP A 45 2.90 12.85 -12.14
C TRP A 45 2.31 11.48 -11.98
N LEU A 46 3.07 10.44 -12.36
CA LEU A 46 2.75 9.05 -12.13
C LEU A 46 3.85 8.40 -11.30
N ILE A 47 3.53 8.02 -10.07
CA ILE A 47 4.42 7.35 -9.14
C ILE A 47 4.15 5.85 -9.22
N CYS A 48 5.05 5.12 -9.87
CA CYS A 48 4.98 3.68 -10.04
C CYS A 48 5.88 2.96 -9.04
N GLY A 49 5.44 1.79 -8.57
CA GLY A 49 6.24 0.91 -7.74
C GLY A 49 5.44 -0.25 -7.19
N PRO A 50 6.07 -1.37 -6.87
CA PRO A 50 5.37 -2.55 -6.38
C PRO A 50 4.59 -2.27 -5.09
N PRO A 51 3.59 -3.09 -4.77
CA PRO A 51 2.87 -2.97 -3.50
C PRO A 51 3.83 -2.90 -2.32
N GLY A 52 3.58 -1.97 -1.39
CA GLY A 52 4.43 -1.78 -0.21
C GLY A 52 5.71 -0.97 -0.41
N SER A 53 6.04 -0.51 -1.62
CA SER A 53 7.20 0.35 -1.89
C SER A 53 7.08 1.78 -1.37
N GLY A 54 5.89 2.18 -0.88
CA GLY A 54 5.65 3.50 -0.30
C GLY A 54 5.14 4.56 -1.27
N ARG A 55 4.49 4.18 -2.39
CA ARG A 55 3.92 5.11 -3.40
C ARG A 55 3.12 6.25 -2.79
N SER A 56 2.08 5.90 -2.02
CA SER A 56 1.20 6.87 -1.35
C SER A 56 1.96 7.78 -0.39
N GLN A 57 2.96 7.23 0.31
CA GLN A 57 3.82 8.00 1.20
C GLN A 57 4.69 9.00 0.43
N VAL A 58 5.24 8.60 -0.72
CA VAL A 58 6.01 9.47 -1.61
C VAL A 58 5.12 10.59 -2.17
N ALA A 59 3.88 10.25 -2.60
CA ALA A 59 2.92 11.25 -3.09
C ALA A 59 2.59 12.30 -2.01
N ARG A 60 2.27 11.86 -0.78
CA ARG A 60 2.01 12.79 0.34
C ARG A 60 3.22 13.62 0.72
N ALA A 61 4.40 13.03 0.76
CA ALA A 61 5.63 13.76 1.08
C ALA A 61 5.98 14.79 0.00
N PHE A 62 5.72 14.46 -1.26
CA PHE A 62 5.92 15.40 -2.37
C PHE A 62 4.89 16.55 -2.31
N ALA A 63 3.61 16.24 -2.09
CA ALA A 63 2.58 17.23 -1.86
C ALA A 63 2.94 18.15 -0.68
N ALA A 64 3.32 17.56 0.46
CA ALA A 64 3.74 18.33 1.63
C ALA A 64 4.97 19.21 1.36
N ALA A 65 5.87 18.76 0.50
CA ALA A 65 7.05 19.57 0.15
C ALA A 65 6.72 20.72 -0.80
N LEU A 66 5.77 20.54 -1.72
CA LEU A 66 5.27 21.59 -2.61
C LEU A 66 4.57 22.71 -1.82
N GLU A 67 3.74 22.34 -0.86
CA GLU A 67 2.93 23.26 -0.06
C GLU A 67 3.71 23.92 1.10
N CYS A 68 4.68 23.22 1.67
CA CYS A 68 5.40 23.70 2.84
C CYS A 68 6.38 24.83 2.50
N PRO A 69 6.35 26.02 3.10
CA PRO A 69 7.31 27.11 2.83
C PRO A 69 8.78 26.72 3.00
N ARG A 70 9.07 25.65 3.76
CA ARG A 70 10.43 25.13 4.01
C ARG A 70 10.76 23.85 3.22
N GLY A 71 9.95 23.48 2.17
CA GLY A 71 10.26 22.32 1.31
C GLY A 71 10.07 20.96 1.95
N GLY A 72 9.05 20.83 2.82
CA GLY A 72 8.74 19.56 3.46
C GLY A 72 9.44 19.37 4.81
N CYS A 73 9.37 20.39 5.68
CA CYS A 73 10.06 20.36 6.98
C CYS A 73 9.53 19.30 7.97
N GLY A 74 8.33 18.72 7.74
CA GLY A 74 7.72 17.68 8.58
C GLY A 74 7.12 18.16 9.90
N THR A 75 7.40 19.38 10.32
CA THR A 75 7.01 19.91 11.65
C THR A 75 5.95 21.00 11.63
N CYS A 76 5.77 21.69 10.50
CA CYS A 76 4.77 22.75 10.38
C CYS A 76 3.33 22.18 10.26
N PRO A 77 2.30 23.00 10.53
CA PRO A 77 0.90 22.58 10.42
C PRO A 77 0.59 21.99 9.02
N VAL A 78 1.02 22.65 7.95
CA VAL A 78 0.81 22.22 6.56
C VAL A 78 1.36 20.79 6.34
N CYS A 79 2.62 20.53 6.71
CA CYS A 79 3.17 19.16 6.57
C CYS A 79 2.38 18.14 7.37
N ARG A 80 1.98 18.48 8.61
CA ARG A 80 1.24 17.54 9.46
C ARG A 80 -0.16 17.25 8.92
N GLN A 81 -0.86 18.26 8.44
CA GLN A 81 -2.19 18.10 7.84
C GLN A 81 -2.13 17.25 6.57
N ILE A 82 -1.18 17.50 5.66
CA ILE A 82 -1.06 16.73 4.41
C ILE A 82 -0.70 15.27 4.71
N MET A 83 0.21 15.02 5.65
CA MET A 83 0.58 13.64 6.02
C MET A 83 -0.55 12.86 6.70
N LYS A 84 -1.62 13.55 7.15
CA LYS A 84 -2.84 12.97 7.73
C LYS A 84 -4.06 13.02 6.82
N ASP A 85 -3.91 13.52 5.58
CA ASP A 85 -4.99 13.74 4.61
C ASP A 85 -6.06 14.78 5.09
N GLU A 86 -5.64 15.76 5.90
CA GLU A 86 -6.53 16.78 6.54
C GLU A 86 -6.37 18.19 5.91
N HIS A 87 -5.52 18.36 4.89
CA HIS A 87 -5.26 19.69 4.32
C HIS A 87 -6.32 20.09 3.29
N PRO A 88 -6.91 21.32 3.36
CA PRO A 88 -8.02 21.73 2.49
C PRO A 88 -7.68 21.76 1.00
N ASP A 89 -6.42 22.04 0.65
CA ASP A 89 -5.96 22.14 -0.74
C ASP A 89 -5.35 20.84 -1.28
N VAL A 90 -5.36 19.74 -0.49
CA VAL A 90 -4.87 18.43 -0.90
C VAL A 90 -5.97 17.39 -0.76
N THR A 91 -6.47 16.90 -1.88
CA THR A 91 -7.52 15.86 -1.90
C THR A 91 -6.90 14.51 -2.22
N VAL A 92 -7.18 13.49 -1.39
CA VAL A 92 -6.68 12.12 -1.60
C VAL A 92 -7.85 11.20 -1.93
N LEU A 93 -7.81 10.56 -3.09
CA LEU A 93 -8.69 9.46 -3.42
C LEU A 93 -7.98 8.13 -3.16
N ALA A 94 -8.31 7.51 -2.03
CA ALA A 94 -8.00 6.11 -1.74
C ALA A 94 -9.31 5.32 -1.79
N THR A 95 -9.44 4.40 -2.74
CA THR A 95 -10.69 3.65 -2.85
C THR A 95 -10.66 2.38 -2.01
N ASN A 96 -11.72 2.17 -1.24
CA ASN A 96 -11.98 0.90 -0.56
C ASN A 96 -12.74 -0.11 -1.44
N LYS A 97 -13.07 0.28 -2.68
CA LYS A 97 -13.77 -0.57 -3.65
C LYS A 97 -12.76 -1.26 -4.58
N ILE A 98 -13.21 -2.28 -5.29
CA ILE A 98 -12.39 -2.98 -6.30
C ILE A 98 -12.04 -2.05 -7.45
N THR A 99 -12.93 -1.13 -7.81
CA THR A 99 -12.75 -0.16 -8.89
C THR A 99 -13.05 1.25 -8.43
N ILE A 100 -12.37 2.22 -9.03
CA ILE A 100 -12.66 3.64 -8.88
C ILE A 100 -13.82 3.99 -9.82
N SER A 101 -14.89 4.54 -9.27
CA SER A 101 -16.09 4.88 -10.06
C SER A 101 -15.91 6.21 -10.80
N ILE A 102 -16.68 6.37 -11.89
CA ILE A 102 -16.68 7.60 -12.68
C ILE A 102 -17.15 8.82 -11.88
N ASP A 103 -18.08 8.64 -10.94
CA ASP A 103 -18.59 9.73 -10.11
C ASP A 103 -17.56 10.22 -9.10
N GLN A 104 -16.72 9.31 -8.56
CA GLN A 104 -15.59 9.71 -7.70
C GLN A 104 -14.59 10.57 -8.49
N VAL A 105 -14.27 10.18 -9.74
CA VAL A 105 -13.35 10.97 -10.58
C VAL A 105 -13.96 12.32 -10.97
N ARG A 106 -15.24 12.38 -11.29
CA ARG A 106 -15.93 13.65 -11.57
C ARG A 106 -15.93 14.61 -10.36
N SER A 107 -16.10 14.08 -9.16
CA SER A 107 -15.98 14.89 -7.94
C SER A 107 -14.57 15.46 -7.79
N LEU A 108 -13.52 14.65 -8.05
CA LEU A 108 -12.15 15.14 -8.01
C LEU A 108 -11.84 16.21 -9.07
N ILE A 109 -12.43 16.07 -10.26
CA ILE A 109 -12.28 17.08 -11.32
C ILE A 109 -12.90 18.40 -10.86
N ALA A 110 -14.12 18.38 -10.33
CA ALA A 110 -14.75 19.57 -9.77
C ALA A 110 -13.92 20.21 -8.64
N ASP A 111 -13.27 19.38 -7.81
CA ASP A 111 -12.36 19.86 -6.78
C ASP A 111 -11.07 20.45 -7.40
N SER A 112 -10.54 19.87 -8.47
CA SER A 112 -9.30 20.30 -9.11
C SER A 112 -9.41 21.64 -9.83
N GLU A 113 -10.61 22.01 -10.29
CA GLU A 113 -10.92 23.29 -10.93
C GLU A 113 -10.97 24.46 -9.94
N GLN A 114 -11.04 24.17 -8.62
CA GLN A 114 -11.06 25.20 -7.59
C GLN A 114 -9.66 25.75 -7.32
N MET A 115 -9.55 27.07 -7.19
CA MET A 115 -8.29 27.69 -6.77
C MET A 115 -7.89 27.24 -5.36
N PRO A 116 -6.59 27.05 -5.07
CA PRO A 116 -6.14 26.76 -3.71
C PRO A 116 -6.50 27.91 -2.75
N VAL A 117 -6.86 27.58 -1.52
CA VAL A 117 -7.35 28.53 -0.51
C VAL A 117 -6.26 28.98 0.43
N THR A 118 -5.41 28.06 0.89
CA THR A 118 -4.42 28.31 1.95
C THR A 118 -2.97 28.10 1.51
N ALA A 119 -2.77 27.43 0.39
CA ALA A 119 -1.46 26.99 -0.08
C ALA A 119 -1.21 27.37 -1.56
N PRO A 120 0.02 27.26 -2.09
CA PRO A 120 0.35 27.64 -3.46
C PRO A 120 -0.34 26.79 -4.54
N TRP A 121 -0.63 25.51 -4.24
CA TRP A 121 -1.13 24.53 -5.20
C TRP A 121 -2.42 23.85 -4.73
N ARG A 122 -3.26 23.47 -5.67
CA ARG A 122 -4.32 22.48 -5.50
C ARG A 122 -3.75 21.11 -5.89
N ILE A 123 -3.68 20.16 -4.95
CA ILE A 123 -3.05 18.86 -5.21
C ILE A 123 -4.07 17.75 -5.11
N ILE A 124 -4.17 16.94 -6.16
CA ILE A 124 -5.05 15.77 -6.20
C ILE A 124 -4.18 14.51 -6.24
N ILE A 125 -4.32 13.65 -5.24
CA ILE A 125 -3.63 12.36 -5.14
C ILE A 125 -4.64 11.26 -5.46
N ILE A 126 -4.35 10.40 -6.43
CA ILE A 126 -5.15 9.22 -6.72
C ILE A 126 -4.30 7.98 -6.46
N GLU A 127 -4.67 7.21 -5.44
CA GLU A 127 -4.07 5.91 -5.18
C GLU A 127 -4.67 4.83 -6.08
N ASP A 128 -3.82 3.89 -6.53
CA ASP A 128 -4.23 2.73 -7.35
C ASP A 128 -5.01 3.13 -8.62
N VAL A 129 -4.46 4.01 -9.45
CA VAL A 129 -5.07 4.47 -10.70
C VAL A 129 -5.32 3.32 -11.70
N ASP A 130 -4.60 2.21 -11.57
CA ASP A 130 -4.81 0.94 -12.27
C ASP A 130 -6.21 0.33 -12.02
N ARG A 131 -6.87 0.71 -10.93
CA ARG A 131 -8.25 0.30 -10.62
C ARG A 131 -9.33 1.12 -11.35
N MET A 132 -8.94 2.06 -12.19
CA MET A 132 -9.87 2.77 -13.07
C MET A 132 -10.20 1.92 -14.29
N LEU A 133 -11.48 1.80 -14.60
CA LEU A 133 -11.89 1.27 -15.88
C LEU A 133 -11.57 2.28 -16.98
N GLU A 134 -11.37 1.82 -18.22
CA GLU A 134 -11.05 2.67 -19.37
C GLU A 134 -11.99 3.87 -19.52
N ARG A 135 -13.31 3.68 -19.34
CA ARG A 135 -14.30 4.76 -19.34
C ARG A 135 -14.03 5.82 -18.27
N THR A 136 -13.59 5.41 -17.09
CA THR A 136 -13.27 6.31 -15.96
C THR A 136 -11.99 7.05 -16.25
N THR A 137 -10.99 6.35 -16.77
CA THR A 137 -9.71 6.94 -17.17
C THR A 137 -9.88 8.03 -18.23
N ASN A 138 -10.71 7.78 -19.25
CA ASN A 138 -10.95 8.74 -20.33
C ASN A 138 -11.54 10.07 -19.84
N VAL A 139 -12.30 10.06 -18.75
CA VAL A 139 -12.81 11.30 -18.13
C VAL A 139 -11.68 12.13 -17.51
N LEU A 140 -10.64 11.49 -17.00
CA LEU A 140 -9.50 12.14 -16.34
C LEU A 140 -8.47 12.68 -17.35
N LEU A 141 -8.41 12.15 -18.58
CA LEU A 141 -7.35 12.47 -19.53
C LEU A 141 -7.25 13.97 -19.83
N LYS A 142 -8.37 14.67 -19.97
CA LYS A 142 -8.39 16.11 -20.23
C LYS A 142 -7.71 16.91 -19.12
N GLU A 143 -7.99 16.53 -17.87
CA GLU A 143 -7.47 17.20 -16.69
C GLU A 143 -5.97 16.93 -16.47
N ILE A 144 -5.48 15.79 -16.95
CA ILE A 144 -4.05 15.45 -16.90
C ILE A 144 -3.27 16.19 -18.01
N GLU A 145 -3.90 16.38 -19.18
CA GLU A 145 -3.29 17.05 -20.34
C GLU A 145 -3.24 18.56 -20.18
N GLU A 146 -4.34 19.16 -19.75
CA GLU A 146 -4.51 20.59 -19.53
C GLU A 146 -5.05 20.88 -18.12
N PRO A 147 -4.25 20.66 -17.07
CA PRO A 147 -4.70 20.89 -15.70
C PRO A 147 -5.08 22.35 -15.46
N ALA A 148 -6.05 22.57 -14.58
CA ALA A 148 -6.40 23.91 -14.15
C ALA A 148 -5.19 24.66 -13.57
N PRO A 149 -5.12 26.00 -13.66
CA PRO A 149 -4.02 26.78 -13.11
C PRO A 149 -3.77 26.45 -11.63
N LYS A 150 -2.51 26.26 -11.27
CA LYS A 150 -2.06 25.87 -9.91
C LYS A 150 -2.57 24.51 -9.42
N THR A 151 -2.97 23.62 -10.31
CA THR A 151 -3.37 22.25 -9.97
C THR A 151 -2.27 21.25 -10.31
N ILE A 152 -2.02 20.30 -9.40
CA ILE A 152 -1.07 19.19 -9.58
C ILE A 152 -1.76 17.87 -9.32
N TRP A 153 -1.61 16.93 -10.28
CA TRP A 153 -2.11 15.57 -10.19
C TRP A 153 -0.97 14.61 -9.83
N LEU A 154 -1.14 13.85 -8.76
CA LEU A 154 -0.22 12.80 -8.31
C LEU A 154 -0.94 11.46 -8.40
N LEU A 155 -0.62 10.69 -9.43
CA LEU A 155 -1.21 9.37 -9.68
C LEU A 155 -0.28 8.28 -9.15
N CYS A 156 -0.83 7.23 -8.53
CA CYS A 156 -0.06 6.09 -8.03
C CYS A 156 -0.52 4.80 -8.72
N ALA A 157 0.42 3.97 -9.18
CA ALA A 157 0.15 2.67 -9.80
C ALA A 157 1.20 1.62 -9.39
N PRO A 158 0.86 0.31 -9.38
CA PRO A 158 1.83 -0.75 -9.12
C PRO A 158 2.96 -0.79 -10.14
N SER A 159 2.64 -0.60 -11.42
CA SER A 159 3.58 -0.57 -12.53
C SER A 159 3.07 0.36 -13.62
N SER A 160 3.97 0.90 -14.44
CA SER A 160 3.59 1.62 -15.65
C SER A 160 2.88 0.73 -16.67
N GLN A 161 3.07 -0.59 -16.62
CA GLN A 161 2.38 -1.55 -17.49
C GLN A 161 0.90 -1.73 -17.14
N ASP A 162 0.51 -1.39 -15.91
CA ASP A 162 -0.88 -1.48 -15.42
C ASP A 162 -1.69 -0.23 -15.73
N VAL A 163 -1.07 0.76 -16.40
CA VAL A 163 -1.70 2.05 -16.68
C VAL A 163 -1.82 2.24 -18.21
N LEU A 164 -2.94 2.84 -18.64
CA LEU A 164 -3.18 3.08 -20.05
C LEU A 164 -2.08 3.96 -20.67
N PRO A 165 -1.63 3.66 -21.90
CA PRO A 165 -0.61 4.47 -22.60
C PRO A 165 -0.96 5.95 -22.73
N THR A 166 -2.25 6.27 -22.75
CA THR A 166 -2.77 7.64 -22.79
C THR A 166 -2.44 8.47 -21.55
N ILE A 167 -2.39 7.84 -20.36
CA ILE A 167 -1.91 8.48 -19.11
C ILE A 167 -0.39 8.59 -19.14
N LEU A 168 0.31 7.52 -19.54
CA LEU A 168 1.78 7.48 -19.55
C LEU A 168 2.38 8.63 -20.40
N SER A 169 1.77 8.92 -21.56
CA SER A 169 2.24 9.97 -22.46
C SER A 169 2.05 11.41 -21.93
N ARG A 170 1.23 11.60 -20.89
CA ARG A 170 0.84 12.89 -20.32
C ARG A 170 1.36 13.13 -18.90
N THR A 171 2.03 12.15 -18.33
CA THR A 171 2.53 12.23 -16.94
C THR A 171 4.04 12.12 -16.87
N ARG A 172 4.65 12.79 -15.91
CA ARG A 172 6.04 12.56 -15.54
C ARG A 172 6.14 11.33 -14.66
N ILE A 173 6.78 10.27 -15.17
CA ILE A 173 6.85 8.98 -14.49
C ILE A 173 8.01 8.98 -13.48
N VAL A 174 7.72 8.50 -12.26
CA VAL A 174 8.70 8.26 -11.20
C VAL A 174 8.58 6.81 -10.77
N ASN A 175 9.64 6.03 -10.95
CA ASN A 175 9.66 4.62 -10.59
C ASN A 175 10.33 4.40 -9.24
N LEU A 176 9.61 3.77 -8.32
CA LEU A 176 10.12 3.34 -7.02
C LEU A 176 10.74 1.95 -7.14
N ALA A 177 11.88 1.78 -6.53
CA ALA A 177 12.51 0.47 -6.37
C ALA A 177 11.86 -0.32 -5.22
N VAL A 178 12.06 -1.64 -5.20
CA VAL A 178 11.80 -2.45 -4.00
C VAL A 178 12.81 -2.03 -2.93
N PRO A 179 12.38 -1.57 -1.74
CA PRO A 179 13.30 -1.17 -0.68
C PRO A 179 14.16 -2.36 -0.23
N GLN A 180 15.43 -2.11 0.02
CA GLN A 180 16.34 -3.15 0.50
C GLN A 180 16.02 -3.51 1.96
N THR A 181 16.22 -4.77 2.33
CA THR A 181 15.97 -5.26 3.69
C THR A 181 16.70 -4.42 4.76
N ARG A 182 17.94 -4.00 4.49
CA ARG A 182 18.70 -3.14 5.40
C ARG A 182 18.06 -1.77 5.63
N ASP A 183 17.49 -1.17 4.58
CA ASP A 183 16.87 0.15 4.66
C ASP A 183 15.57 0.09 5.48
N ILE A 184 14.79 -0.99 5.26
CA ILE A 184 13.57 -1.27 6.05
C ILE A 184 13.95 -1.54 7.52
N ALA A 185 14.96 -2.36 7.80
CA ALA A 185 15.41 -2.64 9.17
C ALA A 185 15.84 -1.36 9.89
N SER A 186 16.66 -0.52 9.25
CA SER A 186 17.07 0.77 9.79
C SER A 186 15.88 1.69 10.08
N PHE A 187 14.90 1.70 9.19
CA PHE A 187 13.66 2.46 9.38
C PHE A 187 12.85 1.93 10.59
N LEU A 188 12.72 0.61 10.76
CA LEU A 188 12.00 0.02 11.90
C LEU A 188 12.67 0.38 13.23
N VAL A 189 13.98 0.27 13.32
CA VAL A 189 14.74 0.68 14.52
C VAL A 189 14.51 2.14 14.86
N SER A 190 14.60 3.03 13.86
CA SER A 190 14.48 4.47 14.09
C SER A 190 13.05 4.96 14.34
N SER A 191 12.03 4.26 13.82
CA SER A 191 10.63 4.71 13.89
C SER A 191 9.77 3.98 14.91
N LEU A 192 10.16 2.77 15.32
CA LEU A 192 9.38 1.91 16.22
C LEU A 192 10.14 1.51 17.49
N GLU A 193 11.41 1.91 17.61
CA GLU A 193 12.27 1.63 18.78
C GLU A 193 12.42 0.12 19.06
N VAL A 194 12.27 -0.73 18.02
CA VAL A 194 12.51 -2.18 18.14
C VAL A 194 13.99 -2.48 18.05
N ASP A 195 14.42 -3.60 18.65
CA ASP A 195 15.81 -4.04 18.58
C ASP A 195 16.24 -4.43 17.16
N GLN A 196 17.56 -4.43 16.92
CA GLN A 196 18.16 -4.67 15.60
C GLN A 196 17.83 -6.07 15.04
N ALA A 197 17.74 -7.10 15.89
CA ALA A 197 17.49 -8.47 15.45
C ALA A 197 16.03 -8.63 15.01
N THR A 198 15.09 -8.12 15.79
CA THR A 198 13.65 -8.06 15.44
C THR A 198 13.44 -7.25 14.18
N ALA A 199 14.05 -6.06 14.05
CA ALA A 199 13.94 -5.24 12.86
C ALA A 199 14.46 -5.95 11.61
N ALA A 200 15.62 -6.61 11.69
CA ALA A 200 16.19 -7.37 10.58
C ALA A 200 15.31 -8.55 10.18
N ARG A 201 14.74 -9.29 11.15
CA ARG A 201 13.81 -10.38 10.90
C ARG A 201 12.54 -9.89 10.20
N CYS A 202 11.86 -8.88 10.76
CA CYS A 202 10.63 -8.32 10.19
C CYS A 202 10.86 -7.75 8.79
N ALA A 203 11.96 -7.04 8.56
CA ALA A 203 12.31 -6.50 7.24
C ALA A 203 12.55 -7.62 6.20
N ARG A 204 13.24 -8.70 6.57
CA ARG A 204 13.48 -9.87 5.72
C ARG A 204 12.16 -10.57 5.35
N LEU A 205 11.32 -10.84 6.35
CA LEU A 205 10.04 -11.53 6.17
C LEU A 205 9.04 -10.72 5.33
N ALA A 206 9.15 -9.41 5.34
CA ALA A 206 8.29 -8.51 4.60
C ALA A 206 8.65 -8.36 3.10
N GLN A 207 9.79 -8.88 2.65
CA GLN A 207 10.16 -8.94 1.23
C GLN A 207 10.04 -7.59 0.49
N GLY A 208 10.49 -6.51 1.11
CA GLY A 208 10.43 -5.17 0.54
C GLY A 208 9.12 -4.40 0.81
N HIS A 209 8.14 -5.02 1.47
CA HIS A 209 6.86 -4.37 1.78
C HIS A 209 6.92 -3.64 3.13
N ILE A 210 7.10 -2.30 3.11
CA ILE A 210 7.28 -1.48 4.32
C ILE A 210 6.11 -1.64 5.31
N GLY A 211 4.86 -1.66 4.81
CA GLY A 211 3.67 -1.81 5.65
C GLY A 211 3.63 -3.14 6.39
N ILE A 212 3.97 -4.25 5.71
CA ILE A 212 4.05 -5.59 6.33
C ILE A 212 5.19 -5.65 7.34
N ALA A 213 6.36 -5.05 7.04
CA ALA A 213 7.47 -4.99 7.98
C ALA A 213 7.07 -4.28 9.29
N ARG A 214 6.35 -3.15 9.18
CA ARG A 214 5.80 -2.41 10.34
C ARG A 214 4.76 -3.23 11.10
N LEU A 215 3.91 -3.97 10.39
CA LEU A 215 2.93 -4.86 11.01
C LEU A 215 3.61 -5.92 11.86
N TYR A 216 4.57 -6.65 11.28
CA TYR A 216 5.32 -7.70 12.01
C TYR A 216 6.15 -7.16 13.18
N ALA A 217 6.61 -5.90 13.10
CA ALA A 217 7.36 -5.27 14.18
C ALA A 217 6.49 -4.72 15.32
N ARG A 218 5.18 -4.56 15.13
CA ARG A 218 4.23 -4.02 16.12
C ARG A 218 3.28 -5.06 16.68
N ASP A 219 3.07 -6.13 15.97
CA ASP A 219 2.04 -7.14 16.27
C ASP A 219 2.67 -8.54 16.23
N ASP A 220 3.02 -9.01 17.41
CA ASP A 220 3.58 -10.34 17.62
C ASP A 220 2.64 -11.45 17.12
N GLN A 221 1.32 -11.23 17.19
CA GLN A 221 0.34 -12.19 16.71
C GLN A 221 0.38 -12.31 15.19
N ALA A 222 0.50 -11.20 14.45
CA ALA A 222 0.64 -11.23 12.99
C ALA A 222 1.92 -11.96 12.54
N LEU A 223 2.99 -11.87 13.33
CA LEU A 223 4.22 -12.61 13.10
C LEU A 223 4.05 -14.09 13.42
N ALA A 224 3.41 -14.42 14.55
CA ALA A 224 3.11 -15.79 14.95
C ALA A 224 2.19 -16.50 13.92
N ASP A 225 1.13 -15.82 13.45
CA ASP A 225 0.22 -16.33 12.42
C ASP A 225 0.98 -16.65 11.10
N ARG A 226 1.96 -15.82 10.73
CA ARG A 226 2.83 -16.11 9.59
C ARG A 226 3.66 -17.36 9.81
N ASP A 227 4.28 -17.50 10.97
CA ASP A 227 5.14 -18.64 11.30
C ASP A 227 4.30 -19.94 11.38
N GLU A 228 3.06 -19.88 11.90
CA GLU A 228 2.12 -21.01 11.90
C GLU A 228 1.83 -21.49 10.48
N ILE A 229 1.63 -20.57 9.52
CA ILE A 229 1.41 -20.93 8.12
C ILE A 229 2.65 -21.64 7.54
N VAL A 230 3.86 -21.13 7.82
CA VAL A 230 5.09 -21.78 7.34
C VAL A 230 5.21 -23.20 7.88
N VAL A 231 5.04 -23.36 9.17
CA VAL A 231 5.09 -24.68 9.82
C VAL A 231 3.97 -25.60 9.29
N GLY A 232 2.75 -25.07 9.12
CA GLY A 232 1.62 -25.83 8.59
C GLY A 232 1.88 -26.33 7.16
N VAL A 233 2.43 -25.49 6.29
CA VAL A 233 2.76 -25.88 4.89
C VAL A 233 3.89 -26.91 4.84
N LEU A 234 4.93 -26.76 5.68
CA LEU A 234 6.04 -27.71 5.74
C LEU A 234 5.65 -29.08 6.29
N ASN A 235 4.53 -29.15 7.03
CA ASN A 235 3.99 -30.40 7.62
C ASN A 235 2.74 -30.94 6.86
N LEU A 236 2.54 -30.56 5.61
CA LEU A 236 1.45 -31.08 4.77
C LEU A 236 1.76 -32.52 4.30
N HIS A 237 1.15 -33.50 4.95
CA HIS A 237 1.33 -34.92 4.58
C HIS A 237 0.03 -35.59 4.11
N ARG A 238 -1.15 -35.06 4.50
CA ARG A 238 -2.45 -35.63 4.19
C ARG A 238 -3.44 -34.55 3.77
N THR A 239 -4.45 -34.92 3.00
CA THR A 239 -5.53 -34.03 2.61
C THR A 239 -6.26 -33.41 3.82
N SER A 240 -6.38 -34.16 4.94
CA SER A 240 -6.92 -33.63 6.19
C SER A 240 -6.14 -32.40 6.70
N ASP A 241 -4.81 -32.43 6.60
CA ASP A 241 -3.94 -31.35 7.07
C ASP A 241 -4.16 -30.08 6.21
N ALA A 242 -4.33 -30.26 4.89
CA ALA A 242 -4.65 -29.19 3.96
C ALA A 242 -6.01 -28.53 4.27
N VAL A 243 -7.05 -29.34 4.59
CA VAL A 243 -8.38 -28.82 4.94
C VAL A 243 -8.34 -28.03 6.26
N VAL A 244 -7.67 -28.57 7.28
CA VAL A 244 -7.53 -27.91 8.59
C VAL A 244 -6.74 -26.61 8.47
N LEU A 245 -5.61 -26.61 7.75
CA LEU A 245 -4.82 -25.40 7.54
C LEU A 245 -5.59 -24.34 6.73
N ALA A 246 -6.32 -24.74 5.69
CA ALA A 246 -7.15 -23.82 4.92
C ALA A 246 -8.23 -23.16 5.80
N ALA A 247 -8.90 -23.93 6.65
CA ALA A 247 -9.89 -23.40 7.58
C ALA A 247 -9.26 -22.41 8.58
N SER A 248 -8.13 -22.76 9.19
CA SER A 248 -7.38 -21.87 10.09
C SER A 248 -6.99 -20.56 9.41
N MET A 249 -6.47 -20.60 8.18
CA MET A 249 -6.11 -19.40 7.41
C MET A 249 -7.31 -18.49 7.15
N VAL A 250 -8.45 -19.05 6.75
CA VAL A 250 -9.68 -18.26 6.48
C VAL A 250 -10.24 -17.66 7.76
N ASP A 251 -10.31 -18.42 8.83
CA ASP A 251 -10.83 -17.95 10.13
C ASP A 251 -9.93 -16.85 10.71
N ASN A 252 -8.61 -17.01 10.59
CA ASN A 252 -7.64 -16.03 11.04
C ASN A 252 -7.79 -14.73 10.23
N ALA A 253 -7.84 -14.81 8.89
CA ALA A 253 -8.03 -13.65 8.04
C ALA A 253 -9.33 -12.90 8.35
N ASN A 254 -10.42 -13.61 8.57
CA ASN A 254 -11.70 -13.01 8.92
C ASN A 254 -11.68 -12.33 10.30
N ARG A 255 -11.04 -12.93 11.31
CA ARG A 255 -10.88 -12.33 12.65
C ARG A 255 -10.06 -11.05 12.59
N GLN A 256 -8.90 -11.08 11.94
CA GLN A 256 -8.04 -9.90 11.78
C GLN A 256 -8.77 -8.79 11.03
N ALA A 257 -9.40 -9.11 9.89
CA ALA A 257 -10.13 -8.14 9.10
C ALA A 257 -11.28 -7.49 9.88
N LYS A 258 -12.03 -8.28 10.64
CA LYS A 258 -13.12 -7.77 11.46
C LYS A 258 -12.60 -6.84 12.56
N ALA A 259 -11.58 -7.24 13.29
CA ALA A 259 -11.01 -6.44 14.38
C ALA A 259 -10.48 -5.07 13.86
N GLU A 260 -9.79 -5.07 12.72
CA GLU A 260 -9.25 -3.85 12.12
C GLU A 260 -10.34 -2.91 11.60
N VAL A 261 -11.38 -3.46 10.95
CA VAL A 261 -12.53 -2.67 10.47
C VAL A 261 -13.33 -2.09 11.64
N ASP A 262 -13.57 -2.87 12.69
CA ASP A 262 -14.27 -2.40 13.89
C ASP A 262 -13.50 -1.26 14.56
N GLN A 263 -12.17 -1.36 14.67
CA GLN A 263 -11.32 -0.27 15.17
C GLN A 263 -11.33 0.97 14.27
N ALA A 264 -11.35 0.78 12.94
CA ALA A 264 -11.43 1.90 12.01
C ALA A 264 -12.76 2.64 12.15
N VAL A 265 -13.88 1.92 12.24
CA VAL A 265 -15.21 2.50 12.47
C VAL A 265 -15.26 3.27 13.79
N MET A 266 -14.70 2.73 14.87
CA MET A 266 -14.63 3.44 16.16
C MET A 266 -13.84 4.74 16.07
N ARG A 267 -12.70 4.73 15.35
CA ARG A 267 -11.90 5.95 15.10
C ARG A 267 -12.68 6.97 14.29
N GLU A 268 -13.28 6.57 13.18
CA GLU A 268 -14.09 7.45 12.32
C GLU A 268 -15.26 8.08 13.10
N GLN A 269 -15.91 7.32 13.98
CA GLN A 269 -16.97 7.82 14.86
C GLN A 269 -16.46 8.81 15.90
N ALA A 270 -15.30 8.55 16.49
CA ALA A 270 -14.67 9.45 17.46
C ALA A 270 -14.24 10.77 16.79
N GLU A 271 -13.62 10.68 15.61
CA GLU A 271 -13.25 11.86 14.80
C GLU A 271 -14.48 12.68 14.39
N PHE A 272 -15.55 12.03 13.95
CA PHE A 272 -16.80 12.72 13.64
C PHE A 272 -17.35 13.48 14.84
N ARG A 273 -17.33 12.88 16.05
CA ARG A 273 -17.76 13.56 17.29
C ARG A 273 -16.87 14.76 17.60
N ALA A 274 -15.57 14.59 17.53
CA ALA A 274 -14.59 15.65 17.80
C ALA A 274 -14.76 16.84 16.84
N LEU A 275 -14.94 16.58 15.54
CA LEU A 275 -15.15 17.61 14.52
C LEU A 275 -16.46 18.41 14.74
N ASN A 276 -17.47 17.78 15.32
CA ASN A 276 -18.75 18.43 15.61
C ASN A 276 -18.87 18.95 17.06
N GLY A 277 -17.77 18.95 17.83
CA GLY A 277 -17.74 19.47 19.20
C GLY A 277 -18.54 18.66 20.22
N LEU A 278 -18.76 17.36 19.94
CA LEU A 278 -19.55 16.45 20.80
C LEU A 278 -18.62 15.65 21.72
N ALA A 279 -18.93 15.67 23.00
CA ALA A 279 -18.24 14.83 23.99
C ALA A 279 -18.55 13.33 23.81
N GLU A 280 -17.70 12.48 24.39
CA GLU A 280 -17.95 11.05 24.40
C GLU A 280 -19.24 10.72 25.15
N GLY A 281 -20.15 9.94 24.52
CA GLY A 281 -21.46 9.62 25.08
C GLY A 281 -22.56 10.69 24.89
N GLU A 282 -22.25 11.86 24.38
CA GLU A 282 -23.23 12.92 24.13
C GLU A 282 -24.21 12.52 23.02
N LYS A 283 -25.47 12.91 23.14
CA LYS A 283 -26.52 12.60 22.15
C LYS A 283 -26.26 13.33 20.82
N ILE A 284 -26.27 12.57 19.73
CA ILE A 284 -26.13 13.12 18.39
C ILE A 284 -27.40 13.90 18.00
N SER A 285 -27.24 15.14 17.57
CA SER A 285 -28.35 16.00 17.13
C SER A 285 -29.05 15.38 15.90
N PRO A 286 -30.35 15.65 15.70
CA PRO A 286 -31.09 15.12 14.54
C PRO A 286 -30.46 15.46 13.20
N ALA A 287 -29.83 16.64 13.06
CA ALA A 287 -29.15 17.08 11.85
C ALA A 287 -27.90 16.24 11.51
N LEU A 288 -27.16 15.79 12.52
CA LEU A 288 -25.93 15.01 12.36
C LEU A 288 -26.16 13.49 12.38
N ARG A 289 -27.36 13.05 12.76
CA ARG A 289 -27.66 11.64 13.00
C ARG A 289 -27.50 10.79 11.73
N SER A 290 -27.95 11.29 10.58
CA SER A 290 -27.84 10.58 9.31
C SER A 290 -26.37 10.37 8.90
N ALA A 291 -25.54 11.40 9.00
CA ALA A 291 -24.10 11.33 8.69
C ALA A 291 -23.35 10.40 9.67
N TYR A 292 -23.67 10.48 10.97
CA TYR A 292 -23.06 9.59 11.97
C TYR A 292 -23.42 8.10 11.73
N HIS A 293 -24.68 7.81 11.40
CA HIS A 293 -25.11 6.44 11.12
C HIS A 293 -24.62 5.91 9.76
N ALA A 294 -24.19 6.79 8.87
CA ALA A 294 -23.51 6.38 7.64
C ALA A 294 -22.12 5.80 7.93
N ILE A 295 -21.46 6.27 9.00
CA ILE A 295 -20.22 5.70 9.52
C ILE A 295 -20.57 4.36 10.17
N GLY A 296 -19.98 3.27 9.67
CA GLY A 296 -20.25 1.92 10.18
C GLY A 296 -21.56 1.31 9.69
N LYS A 297 -22.12 1.78 8.57
CA LYS A 297 -23.26 1.15 7.92
C LYS A 297 -22.94 -0.33 7.64
N LYS A 298 -23.84 -1.23 8.05
CA LYS A 298 -23.64 -2.69 8.04
C LYS A 298 -23.11 -3.23 6.70
N ASP A 299 -23.64 -2.74 5.58
CA ASP A 299 -23.22 -3.16 4.24
C ASP A 299 -21.81 -2.66 3.88
N ASP A 300 -21.42 -1.49 4.38
CA ASP A 300 -20.09 -0.93 4.17
C ASP A 300 -19.04 -1.69 5.01
N VAL A 301 -19.33 -1.89 6.28
CA VAL A 301 -18.50 -2.70 7.19
C VAL A 301 -18.28 -4.11 6.61
N ARG A 302 -19.34 -4.76 6.13
CA ARG A 302 -19.24 -6.08 5.49
C ARG A 302 -18.32 -6.06 4.26
N ARG A 303 -18.44 -5.04 3.39
CA ARG A 303 -17.59 -4.89 2.20
C ARG A 303 -16.13 -4.66 2.58
N ARG A 304 -15.88 -3.75 3.54
CA ARG A 304 -14.52 -3.47 4.07
C ARG A 304 -13.90 -4.73 4.66
N THR A 305 -14.64 -5.48 5.50
CA THR A 305 -14.17 -6.72 6.10
C THR A 305 -13.86 -7.78 5.05
N THR A 306 -14.74 -7.97 4.07
CA THR A 306 -14.50 -8.95 2.98
C THR A 306 -13.25 -8.61 2.17
N ARG A 307 -13.03 -7.33 1.87
CA ARG A 307 -11.84 -6.88 1.15
C ARG A 307 -10.59 -7.12 1.98
N LEU A 308 -10.57 -6.65 3.22
CA LEU A 308 -9.41 -6.78 4.09
C LEU A 308 -9.07 -8.24 4.37
N SER A 309 -10.07 -9.11 4.53
CA SER A 309 -9.87 -10.56 4.64
C SER A 309 -9.13 -11.12 3.42
N ARG A 310 -9.46 -10.66 2.20
CA ARG A 310 -8.75 -11.07 0.98
C ARG A 310 -7.32 -10.54 0.93
N ASP A 311 -7.09 -9.30 1.35
CA ASP A 311 -5.75 -8.72 1.41
C ASP A 311 -4.87 -9.49 2.42
N ILE A 312 -5.45 -9.96 3.53
CA ILE A 312 -4.77 -10.82 4.51
C ILE A 312 -4.48 -12.20 3.92
N LEU A 313 -5.43 -12.80 3.21
CA LEU A 313 -5.21 -14.08 2.52
C LEU A 313 -4.13 -13.98 1.44
N ASP A 314 -4.06 -12.87 0.70
CA ASP A 314 -2.98 -12.63 -0.27
C ASP A 314 -1.61 -12.54 0.42
N ARG A 315 -1.53 -11.92 1.60
CA ARG A 315 -0.32 -11.92 2.44
C ARG A 315 0.07 -13.34 2.86
N PHE A 316 -0.90 -14.19 3.19
CA PHE A 316 -0.65 -15.60 3.51
C PHE A 316 -0.14 -16.37 2.29
N LEU A 317 -0.71 -16.14 1.11
CA LEU A 317 -0.19 -16.71 -0.15
C LEU A 317 1.24 -16.23 -0.45
N THR A 318 1.56 -14.98 -0.13
CA THR A 318 2.93 -14.45 -0.25
C THR A 318 3.88 -15.16 0.70
N THR A 319 3.44 -15.51 1.91
CA THR A 319 4.20 -16.35 2.85
C THR A 319 4.47 -17.72 2.27
N ILE A 320 3.46 -18.40 1.70
CA ILE A 320 3.62 -19.72 1.04
C ILE A 320 4.57 -19.60 -0.15
N THR A 321 4.43 -18.56 -0.98
CA THR A 321 5.35 -18.28 -2.10
C THR A 321 6.80 -18.20 -1.63
N SER A 322 7.05 -17.58 -0.46
CA SER A 322 8.40 -17.44 0.09
C SER A 322 9.07 -18.78 0.42
N ILE A 323 8.30 -19.80 0.82
CA ILE A 323 8.82 -21.15 1.08
C ILE A 323 9.35 -21.78 -0.22
N TYR A 324 8.53 -21.76 -1.28
CA TYR A 324 8.92 -22.34 -2.57
C TYR A 324 9.99 -21.52 -3.29
N ARG A 325 10.06 -20.21 -3.07
CA ARG A 325 11.19 -19.39 -3.49
C ARG A 325 12.49 -19.85 -2.83
N ASP A 326 12.49 -19.98 -1.52
CA ASP A 326 13.67 -20.41 -0.75
C ASP A 326 14.11 -21.84 -1.17
N LEU A 327 13.13 -22.73 -1.35
CA LEU A 327 13.35 -24.06 -1.87
C LEU A 327 13.99 -24.04 -3.28
N THR A 328 13.52 -23.16 -4.17
CA THR A 328 14.11 -23.00 -5.50
C THR A 328 15.54 -22.47 -5.43
N LEU A 329 15.86 -21.59 -4.49
CA LEU A 329 17.23 -21.11 -4.26
C LEU A 329 18.15 -22.25 -3.80
N ILE A 330 17.69 -23.10 -2.88
CA ILE A 330 18.43 -24.28 -2.40
C ILE A 330 18.70 -25.23 -3.55
N HIS A 331 17.71 -25.55 -4.40
CA HIS A 331 17.89 -26.39 -5.57
C HIS A 331 18.95 -25.87 -6.57
N ASN A 332 19.18 -24.57 -6.57
CA ASN A 332 20.14 -23.93 -7.48
C ASN A 332 21.46 -23.57 -6.79
N GLY A 333 21.64 -23.88 -5.50
CA GLY A 333 22.82 -23.48 -4.71
C GLY A 333 23.02 -21.97 -4.64
N ALA A 334 21.90 -21.20 -4.69
CA ALA A 334 21.92 -19.73 -4.77
C ALA A 334 21.52 -19.05 -3.45
N GLU A 335 21.38 -19.81 -2.37
CA GLU A 335 20.97 -19.29 -1.06
C GLU A 335 21.94 -18.29 -0.46
N GLU A 336 23.25 -18.42 -0.72
CA GLU A 336 24.25 -17.48 -0.22
C GLU A 336 24.21 -16.12 -0.94
N VAL A 337 23.86 -16.13 -2.24
CA VAL A 337 23.82 -14.93 -3.08
C VAL A 337 22.56 -14.11 -2.83
N SER A 338 21.40 -14.78 -2.76
CA SER A 338 20.09 -14.11 -2.69
C SER A 338 19.53 -14.05 -1.27
N GLY A 339 20.06 -14.82 -0.33
CA GLY A 339 19.58 -14.98 1.03
C GLY A 339 18.20 -15.67 1.10
N LEU A 340 17.99 -16.45 2.14
CA LEU A 340 16.70 -17.09 2.42
C LEU A 340 15.79 -16.14 3.19
N ILE A 341 14.49 -16.18 2.91
CA ILE A 341 13.46 -15.45 3.65
C ILE A 341 13.15 -16.20 4.96
N ASN A 342 13.02 -17.52 4.91
CA ASN A 342 12.62 -18.36 6.04
C ASN A 342 13.83 -19.02 6.70
N LEU A 343 14.78 -18.21 7.20
CA LEU A 343 16.02 -18.71 7.82
C LEU A 343 15.76 -19.65 9.00
N GLU A 344 14.73 -19.36 9.79
CA GLU A 344 14.34 -20.14 10.96
C GLU A 344 13.89 -21.56 10.59
N ASN A 345 13.39 -21.74 9.38
CA ASN A 345 12.87 -23.02 8.86
C ASN A 345 13.80 -23.66 7.82
N ARG A 346 15.07 -23.20 7.72
CA ARG A 346 16.01 -23.65 6.69
C ARG A 346 16.12 -25.18 6.63
N ALA A 347 16.24 -25.86 7.74
CA ALA A 347 16.37 -27.32 7.79
C ALA A 347 15.15 -28.01 7.13
N ALA A 348 13.94 -27.69 7.55
CA ALA A 348 12.71 -28.27 7.01
C ALA A 348 12.51 -27.94 5.51
N ILE A 349 12.91 -26.73 5.05
CA ILE A 349 12.87 -26.38 3.62
C ILE A 349 13.91 -27.17 2.83
N THR A 350 15.08 -27.46 3.42
CA THR A 350 16.10 -28.30 2.81
C THR A 350 15.61 -29.75 2.67
N ASP A 351 14.95 -30.29 3.71
CA ASP A 351 14.35 -31.63 3.65
C ASP A 351 13.25 -31.68 2.57
N LEU A 352 12.39 -30.68 2.49
CA LEU A 352 11.38 -30.57 1.43
C LEU A 352 12.02 -30.45 0.05
N SER A 353 13.16 -29.74 -0.08
CA SER A 353 13.87 -29.63 -1.36
C SER A 353 14.45 -30.95 -1.83
N ALA A 354 14.80 -31.85 -0.92
CA ALA A 354 15.23 -33.19 -1.26
C ALA A 354 14.06 -34.11 -1.68
N ALA A 355 12.83 -33.83 -1.18
CA ALA A 355 11.64 -34.62 -1.44
C ALA A 355 10.93 -34.28 -2.76
N ILE A 356 11.04 -33.03 -3.26
CA ILE A 356 10.39 -32.60 -4.51
C ILE A 356 11.41 -32.15 -5.56
N SER A 357 11.06 -32.37 -6.83
CA SER A 357 11.90 -31.94 -7.94
C SER A 357 11.83 -30.42 -8.17
N ARG A 358 12.85 -29.84 -8.83
CA ARG A 358 12.85 -28.43 -9.27
C ARG A 358 11.61 -28.10 -10.12
N GLN A 359 11.20 -29.01 -11.00
CA GLN A 359 10.02 -28.82 -11.83
C GLN A 359 8.74 -28.76 -11.00
N GLN A 360 8.62 -29.60 -9.97
CA GLN A 360 7.50 -29.57 -9.05
C GLN A 360 7.46 -28.28 -8.25
N ALA A 361 8.60 -27.77 -7.79
CA ALA A 361 8.67 -26.47 -7.09
C ALA A 361 8.15 -25.30 -7.93
N ILE A 362 8.51 -25.28 -9.23
CA ILE A 362 8.01 -24.27 -10.18
C ILE A 362 6.50 -24.43 -10.41
N ALA A 363 6.01 -25.68 -10.55
CA ALA A 363 4.59 -25.96 -10.70
C ALA A 363 3.78 -25.49 -9.46
N ASN A 364 4.33 -25.68 -8.25
CA ASN A 364 3.73 -25.22 -7.01
C ASN A 364 3.64 -23.69 -6.95
N LEU A 365 4.66 -22.95 -7.39
CA LEU A 365 4.60 -21.49 -7.53
C LEU A 365 3.49 -21.06 -8.50
N ALA A 366 3.32 -21.73 -9.63
CA ALA A 366 2.24 -21.46 -10.59
C ALA A 366 0.86 -21.77 -10.01
N SER A 367 0.75 -22.81 -9.16
CA SER A 367 -0.49 -23.16 -8.46
C SER A 367 -0.87 -22.07 -7.44
N ILE A 368 0.09 -21.51 -6.70
CA ILE A 368 -0.13 -20.38 -5.76
C ILE A 368 -0.62 -19.14 -6.53
N ASP A 369 -0.02 -18.81 -7.66
CA ASP A 369 -0.47 -17.69 -8.49
C ASP A 369 -1.89 -17.92 -9.04
N THR A 370 -2.24 -19.14 -9.40
CA THR A 370 -3.59 -19.51 -9.82
C THR A 370 -4.60 -19.34 -8.68
N ALA A 371 -4.25 -19.74 -7.46
CA ALA A 371 -5.09 -19.53 -6.28
C ALA A 371 -5.29 -18.03 -6.00
N ARG A 372 -4.23 -17.22 -6.10
CA ARG A 372 -4.29 -15.76 -5.97
C ARG A 372 -5.29 -15.16 -6.97
N ARG A 373 -5.19 -15.51 -8.25
CA ARG A 373 -6.15 -15.05 -9.27
C ARG A 373 -7.59 -15.46 -8.97
N ARG A 374 -7.82 -16.70 -8.51
CA ARG A 374 -9.17 -17.18 -8.15
C ARG A 374 -9.76 -16.39 -6.98
N LEU A 375 -8.97 -16.05 -5.96
CA LEU A 375 -9.42 -15.20 -4.84
C LEU A 375 -9.80 -13.79 -5.32
N MET A 376 -9.03 -13.21 -6.24
CA MET A 376 -9.34 -11.89 -6.83
C MET A 376 -10.63 -11.91 -7.66
N HIS A 377 -10.96 -13.03 -8.31
CA HIS A 377 -12.18 -13.23 -9.10
C HIS A 377 -13.36 -13.80 -8.29
N ASN A 378 -13.43 -13.51 -6.99
CA ASN A 378 -14.51 -13.91 -6.08
C ASN A 378 -14.65 -15.44 -5.87
N GLY A 379 -13.61 -16.23 -6.06
CA GLY A 379 -13.59 -17.63 -5.64
C GLY A 379 -13.85 -17.76 -4.13
N SER A 380 -14.49 -18.86 -3.71
CA SER A 380 -14.66 -19.18 -2.30
C SER A 380 -13.28 -19.35 -1.64
N PRO A 381 -12.89 -18.52 -0.66
CA PRO A 381 -11.57 -18.61 -0.03
C PRO A 381 -11.25 -20.00 0.49
N GLN A 382 -12.18 -20.63 1.18
CA GLN A 382 -12.02 -21.97 1.72
C GLN A 382 -11.67 -23.00 0.62
N LEU A 383 -12.47 -23.08 -0.43
CA LEU A 383 -12.28 -24.04 -1.51
C LEU A 383 -10.99 -23.78 -2.31
N VAL A 384 -10.65 -22.50 -2.52
CA VAL A 384 -9.43 -22.13 -3.23
C VAL A 384 -8.19 -22.55 -2.45
N LEU A 385 -8.17 -22.33 -1.13
CA LEU A 385 -7.05 -22.71 -0.28
C LEU A 385 -6.97 -24.23 -0.08
N GLU A 386 -8.09 -24.92 0.11
CA GLU A 386 -8.11 -26.39 0.18
C GLU A 386 -7.55 -27.03 -1.09
N ALA A 387 -7.96 -26.56 -2.27
CA ALA A 387 -7.45 -27.03 -3.53
C ALA A 387 -5.96 -26.76 -3.71
N LEU A 388 -5.51 -25.55 -3.33
CA LEU A 388 -4.09 -25.19 -3.36
C LEU A 388 -3.29 -26.10 -2.42
N LEU A 389 -3.62 -26.11 -1.13
CA LEU A 389 -2.83 -26.82 -0.12
C LEU A 389 -2.82 -28.34 -0.39
N SER A 390 -3.92 -28.90 -0.89
CA SER A 390 -3.95 -30.30 -1.34
C SER A 390 -2.99 -30.56 -2.51
N SER A 391 -2.80 -29.59 -3.42
CA SER A 391 -1.86 -29.74 -4.54
C SER A 391 -0.38 -29.62 -4.12
N LEU A 392 -0.12 -29.10 -2.92
CA LEU A 392 1.24 -28.95 -2.37
C LEU A 392 1.71 -30.17 -1.56
N ILE A 393 0.84 -31.16 -1.31
CA ILE A 393 1.18 -32.37 -0.57
C ILE A 393 2.23 -33.17 -1.36
N VAL A 394 3.25 -33.60 -0.65
CA VAL A 394 4.29 -34.50 -1.19
C VAL A 394 3.92 -35.93 -0.81
N TYR A 395 3.72 -36.81 -1.79
CA TYR A 395 3.36 -38.21 -1.62
C TYR A 395 4.59 -39.11 -1.66
#